data_787e767d169c493549dae6bfa1ec6a21
#
_entry.id   787e767d169c493549dae6bfa1ec6a21
#
_cell.length_a   1.000
_cell.length_b   1.000
_cell.length_c   1.000
_cell.angle_alpha   90.00
_cell.angle_beta   90.00
_cell.angle_gamma   90.00
#
_symmetry.space_group_name_H-M   'P 1'
#
loop_
_entity.id
_entity.type
_entity.pdbx_description
1 polymer ?
#
loop_
_entity_poly.entity_id
_entity_poly.type
_entity_poly.pdbx_seq_one_letter_code
_entity_poly.pdbx_strand_id
1 'polypeptide(L)' 'MKHSFEIKLAAVNHYLAGHAGIISTAKLFQLSHTSLSHWINLF' A
#
# COMPACT_ATOMS: atom_id res chain seq x y z
N MET A 1 -8.80 3.97 13.31
CA MET A 1 -9.58 4.23 12.10
C MET A 1 -9.24 3.25 11.00
N LYS A 2 -10.23 2.76 10.32
CA LYS A 2 -9.98 1.82 9.24
C LYS A 2 -9.41 2.51 8.02
N HIS A 3 -8.63 1.76 7.25
CA HIS A 3 -8.09 2.28 6.01
C HIS A 3 -9.22 2.41 5.01
N SER A 4 -9.33 3.55 4.38
CA SER A 4 -10.33 3.73 3.36
C SER A 4 -9.89 3.04 2.08
N PHE A 5 -10.83 2.78 1.20
CA PHE A 5 -10.53 2.20 -0.09
C PHE A 5 -9.59 3.10 -0.88
N GLU A 6 -9.76 4.41 -0.73
CA GLU A 6 -8.91 5.37 -1.44
C GLU A 6 -7.46 5.27 -0.99
N ILE A 7 -7.24 5.13 0.32
CA ILE A 7 -5.88 4.98 0.85
C ILE A 7 -5.27 3.69 0.34
N LYS A 8 -6.02 2.61 0.36
CA LYS A 8 -5.56 1.32 -0.13
C LYS A 8 -5.14 1.42 -1.60
N LEU A 9 -6.00 2.01 -2.40
CA LEU A 9 -5.74 2.14 -3.83
C LEU A 9 -4.52 3.03 -4.10
N ALA A 10 -4.42 4.14 -3.37
CA ALA A 10 -3.30 5.04 -3.52
C ALA A 10 -1.98 4.36 -3.15
N ALA A 11 -1.98 3.57 -2.08
CA ALA A 11 -0.77 2.86 -1.66
C ALA A 11 -0.34 1.84 -2.71
N VAL A 12 -1.28 1.07 -3.24
CA VAL A 12 -0.97 0.08 -4.25
C VAL A 12 -0.44 0.75 -5.52
N ASN A 13 -1.08 1.83 -5.95
CA ASN A 13 -0.64 2.56 -7.13
C ASN A 13 0.75 3.14 -6.93
N HIS A 14 1.04 3.66 -5.74
CA HIS A 14 2.35 4.21 -5.44
C HIS A 14 3.43 3.14 -5.57
N TYR A 15 3.14 1.96 -5.03
CA TYR A 15 4.07 0.84 -5.10
C TYR A 15 4.29 0.38 -6.55
N LEU A 16 3.20 0.22 -7.29
CA LEU A 16 3.27 -0.28 -8.67
C LEU A 16 3.94 0.72 -9.61
N ALA A 17 3.88 2.00 -9.27
CA ALA A 17 4.56 3.02 -10.07
C ALA A 17 6.07 2.99 -9.89
N GLY A 18 6.57 2.23 -8.92
CA GLY A 18 7.99 2.07 -8.73
C GLY A 18 8.65 3.18 -7.95
N HIS A 19 7.88 3.97 -7.21
CA HIS A 19 8.44 5.06 -6.42
C HIS A 19 9.20 4.56 -5.21
N ALA A 20 8.77 3.44 -4.63
CA ALA A 20 9.37 2.93 -3.41
C ALA A 20 9.08 1.46 -3.27
N GLY A 21 9.83 0.80 -2.38
CA GLY A 21 9.57 -0.59 -2.05
C GLY A 21 8.32 -0.72 -1.20
N ILE A 22 7.91 -1.97 -0.97
CA ILE A 22 6.66 -2.23 -0.26
C ILE A 22 6.71 -1.72 1.19
N ILE A 23 7.85 -1.89 1.85
CA ILE A 23 7.97 -1.44 3.24
C ILE A 23 7.93 0.08 3.32
N SER A 24 8.64 0.75 2.41
CA SER A 24 8.63 2.21 2.36
C SER A 24 7.24 2.75 2.05
N THR A 25 6.55 2.12 1.12
CA THR A 25 5.19 2.53 0.77
C THR A 25 4.26 2.36 1.96
N ALA A 26 4.36 1.23 2.65
CA ALA A 26 3.52 0.99 3.82
C ALA A 26 3.77 2.04 4.89
N LYS A 27 5.01 2.40 5.13
CA LYS A 27 5.34 3.42 6.12
C LYS A 27 4.78 4.78 5.72
N LEU A 28 4.87 5.11 4.44
CA LEU A 28 4.39 6.38 3.95
C LEU A 28 2.88 6.55 4.20
N PHE A 29 2.14 5.48 4.02
CA PHE A 29 0.69 5.49 4.22
C PHE A 29 0.27 5.00 5.59
N GLN A 30 1.24 4.72 6.48
CA GLN A 30 0.98 4.22 7.83
C GLN A 30 0.20 2.92 7.80
N LEU A 31 0.59 2.03 6.90
CA LEU A 31 -0.03 0.73 6.74
C LEU A 31 0.94 -0.36 7.16
N SER A 32 0.40 -1.52 7.47
CA SER A 32 1.21 -2.71 7.67
C SER A 32 1.68 -3.21 6.31
N HIS A 33 2.96 -3.57 6.20
CA HIS A 33 3.46 -4.10 4.93
C HIS A 33 2.79 -5.42 4.57
N THR A 34 2.33 -6.17 5.57
CA THR A 34 1.61 -7.41 5.33
C THR A 34 0.27 -7.13 4.65
N SER A 35 -0.46 -6.12 5.13
CA SER A 35 -1.71 -5.74 4.51
C SER A 35 -1.50 -5.26 3.09
N LEU A 36 -0.48 -4.43 2.90
CA LEU A 36 -0.20 -3.90 1.56
C LEU A 36 0.16 -5.04 0.60
N SER A 37 0.98 -5.97 1.05
CA SER A 37 1.36 -7.12 0.24
C SER A 37 0.13 -7.93 -0.16
N HIS A 38 -0.78 -8.12 0.77
CA HIS A 38 -2.02 -8.86 0.50
C HIS A 38 -2.84 -8.15 -0.59
N TRP A 39 -2.97 -6.84 -0.48
CA TRP A 39 -3.74 -6.06 -1.45
C TRP A 39 -3.11 -6.12 -2.84
N ILE A 40 -1.78 -6.06 -2.90
CA ILE A 40 -1.08 -6.13 -4.17
C ILE A 40 -1.32 -7.48 -4.84
N ASN A 41 -1.32 -8.55 -4.06
CA ASN A 41 -1.56 -9.88 -4.60
C ASN A 41 -2.98 -10.04 -5.13
N LEU A 42 -3.93 -9.28 -4.58
CA LEU A 42 -5.31 -9.35 -5.04
C LEU A 42 -5.54 -8.55 -6.32
N PHE A 43 -4.64 -7.66 -6.63
CA PHE A 43 -4.73 -6.91 -7.88
C PHE A 43 -4.21 -7.73 -9.03
#